data_ccb2e875e3cf46b57f64d8fe2d858153
#
_entry.id   ccb2e875e3cf46b57f64d8fe2d858153
#
_cell.length_a   1.000
_cell.length_b   1.000
_cell.length_c   1.000
_cell.angle_alpha   90.00
_cell.angle_beta   90.00
_cell.angle_gamma   90.00
#
_symmetry.space_group_name_H-M   'P 1'
#
loop_
_entity.id
_entity.type
_entity.pdbx_description
1 polymer ?
#
loop_
_entity_poly.entity_id
_entity_poly.type
_entity_poly.pdbx_seq_one_letter_code
_entity_poly.pdbx_strand_id
1 'polypeptide(L)'
;DISLSDYKDLYLRLYDGNDIPWTTKKEGALRVQSPEVSVLGLTQYSTWHQKVSAESMLDGFAARFSVIIARPDPARSWRDYPTWVVDTNKWAEAWGRCERVLRSRYGTTAKAEEYFARTFRALAKDTELPEPFFRRIMYSAHRLACIYHVLLEDEAEELSPADYAWALRIIRHHITDSVEVMGNQNVSEIERLIQGAEALRERCHAKGETFNERRLYQNFRALTPQTAAVILRLLHEKKHDEYTH
;
A
#
# COMPACT_ATOMS: atom_id res chain seq x y z
N ASP A 1 -11.13 -9.98 -18.48
CA ASP A 1 -10.32 -9.27 -17.48
C ASP A 1 -11.11 -9.19 -16.18
N ILE A 2 -10.69 -9.97 -15.21
CA ILE A 2 -11.29 -9.96 -13.87
C ILE A 2 -10.63 -8.80 -13.14
N SER A 3 -11.41 -7.80 -12.78
CA SER A 3 -10.91 -6.62 -12.09
C SER A 3 -10.56 -6.96 -10.64
N LEU A 4 -9.47 -6.38 -10.12
CA LEU A 4 -9.08 -6.51 -8.71
C LEU A 4 -10.20 -6.00 -7.77
N SER A 5 -11.03 -5.06 -8.23
CA SER A 5 -12.19 -4.55 -7.51
C SER A 5 -13.23 -5.62 -7.20
N ASP A 6 -13.39 -6.62 -8.08
CA ASP A 6 -14.40 -7.67 -7.92
C ASP A 6 -14.06 -8.65 -6.78
N TYR A 7 -12.78 -8.70 -6.39
CA TYR A 7 -12.27 -9.55 -5.31
C TYR A 7 -11.83 -8.78 -4.07
N LYS A 8 -12.04 -7.48 -4.03
CA LYS A 8 -11.59 -6.64 -2.92
C LYS A 8 -12.09 -7.13 -1.56
N ASP A 9 -13.40 -7.44 -1.46
CA ASP A 9 -13.98 -7.96 -0.23
C ASP A 9 -13.39 -9.32 0.17
N LEU A 10 -13.09 -10.18 -0.82
CA LEU A 10 -12.42 -11.46 -0.59
C LEU A 10 -11.01 -11.25 0.01
N TYR A 11 -10.21 -10.34 -0.55
CA TYR A 11 -8.87 -10.05 -0.02
C TYR A 11 -8.92 -9.44 1.38
N LEU A 12 -9.92 -8.59 1.66
CA LEU A 12 -10.12 -8.03 2.99
C LEU A 12 -10.41 -9.13 4.01
N ARG A 13 -11.30 -10.07 3.69
CA ARG A 13 -11.64 -11.22 4.54
C ARG A 13 -10.46 -12.16 4.74
N LEU A 14 -9.69 -12.45 3.68
CA LEU A 14 -8.47 -13.25 3.74
C LEU A 14 -7.44 -12.65 4.69
N TYR A 15 -7.22 -11.34 4.59
CA TYR A 15 -6.27 -10.64 5.47
C TYR A 15 -6.69 -10.66 6.94
N ASP A 16 -7.99 -10.49 7.18
CA ASP A 16 -8.56 -10.42 8.54
C ASP A 16 -8.78 -11.83 9.14
N GLY A 17 -8.50 -12.91 8.39
CA GLY A 17 -8.74 -14.31 8.81
C GLY A 17 -10.22 -14.65 8.99
N ASN A 18 -11.11 -13.91 8.35
CA ASN A 18 -12.55 -14.12 8.45
C ASN A 18 -13.00 -15.27 7.55
N ASP A 19 -13.97 -16.03 8.02
CA ASP A 19 -14.58 -17.10 7.24
C ASP A 19 -15.10 -16.62 5.90
N ILE A 20 -14.85 -17.39 4.84
CA ILE A 20 -15.28 -17.09 3.49
C ILE A 20 -16.38 -18.08 3.09
N PRO A 21 -17.65 -17.68 3.06
CA PRO A 21 -18.70 -18.47 2.46
C PRO A 21 -18.58 -18.37 0.92
N TRP A 22 -18.58 -19.52 0.28
CA TRP A 22 -18.57 -19.63 -1.17
C TRP A 22 -19.67 -20.55 -1.62
N THR A 23 -20.53 -20.10 -2.53
CA THR A 23 -21.62 -20.91 -3.06
C THR A 23 -21.44 -21.10 -4.56
N THR A 24 -21.33 -22.33 -5.00
CA THR A 24 -21.28 -22.67 -6.42
C THR A 24 -22.54 -23.44 -6.82
N LYS A 25 -22.94 -23.32 -8.09
CA LYS A 25 -24.09 -24.05 -8.62
C LYS A 25 -23.85 -25.56 -8.66
N LYS A 26 -22.60 -26.00 -8.70
CA LYS A 26 -22.21 -27.42 -8.82
C LYS A 26 -21.96 -28.12 -7.48
N GLU A 27 -21.32 -27.38 -6.56
CA GLU A 27 -20.77 -27.96 -5.32
C GLU A 27 -21.52 -27.52 -4.06
N GLY A 28 -22.57 -26.67 -4.23
CA GLY A 28 -23.33 -26.15 -3.11
C GLY A 28 -22.58 -25.09 -2.30
N ALA A 29 -22.89 -25.01 -1.02
CA ALA A 29 -22.26 -24.06 -0.11
C ALA A 29 -20.93 -24.62 0.44
N LEU A 30 -19.84 -23.97 0.11
CA LEU A 30 -18.50 -24.20 0.65
C LEU A 30 -18.18 -23.11 1.66
N ARG A 31 -17.41 -23.44 2.69
CA ARG A 31 -16.95 -22.48 3.68
C ARG A 31 -15.47 -22.72 3.96
N VAL A 32 -14.65 -21.72 3.71
CA VAL A 32 -13.25 -21.70 4.16
C VAL A 32 -13.25 -21.08 5.53
N GLN A 33 -12.86 -21.86 6.54
CA GLN A 33 -12.80 -21.41 7.93
C GLN A 33 -11.41 -20.91 8.25
N SER A 34 -11.32 -19.75 8.91
CA SER A 34 -10.06 -19.14 9.40
C SER A 34 -8.91 -19.20 8.38
N PRO A 35 -9.09 -18.65 7.17
CA PRO A 35 -8.07 -18.73 6.13
C PRO A 35 -6.78 -18.02 6.57
N GLU A 36 -5.65 -18.69 6.39
CA GLU A 36 -4.32 -18.13 6.59
C GLU A 36 -3.63 -18.03 5.23
N VAL A 37 -3.59 -16.82 4.67
CA VAL A 37 -3.05 -16.59 3.31
C VAL A 37 -2.05 -15.46 3.32
N SER A 38 -0.87 -15.71 2.75
CA SER A 38 0.11 -14.69 2.44
C SER A 38 0.13 -14.42 0.94
N VAL A 39 0.09 -13.15 0.53
CA VAL A 39 0.12 -12.75 -0.87
C VAL A 39 1.35 -11.90 -1.14
N LEU A 40 2.19 -12.34 -2.08
CA LEU A 40 3.28 -11.54 -2.62
C LEU A 40 2.89 -11.06 -4.01
N GLY A 41 2.72 -9.76 -4.19
CA GLY A 41 2.43 -9.12 -5.46
C GLY A 41 3.64 -8.34 -5.98
N LEU A 42 4.00 -8.55 -7.24
CA LEU A 42 5.04 -7.78 -7.93
C LEU A 42 4.39 -7.02 -9.07
N THR A 43 4.66 -5.72 -9.16
CA THR A 43 4.16 -4.88 -10.23
C THR A 43 5.14 -3.77 -10.57
N GLN A 44 5.01 -3.20 -11.76
CA GLN A 44 5.75 -2.00 -12.10
C GLN A 44 5.12 -0.79 -11.41
N TYR A 45 5.96 0.15 -10.98
CA TYR A 45 5.53 1.39 -10.32
C TYR A 45 4.47 2.15 -11.13
N SER A 46 4.70 2.33 -12.44
CA SER A 46 3.73 2.96 -13.35
C SER A 46 2.39 2.22 -13.44
N THR A 47 2.41 0.88 -13.45
CA THR A 47 1.20 0.06 -13.48
C THR A 47 0.40 0.19 -12.18
N TRP A 48 1.09 0.22 -11.05
CA TRP A 48 0.45 0.46 -9.75
C TRP A 48 -0.32 1.78 -9.77
N HIS A 49 0.35 2.88 -10.15
CA HIS A 49 -0.29 4.21 -10.22
C HIS A 49 -1.47 4.30 -11.18
N GLN A 50 -1.47 3.50 -12.24
CA GLN A 50 -2.59 3.46 -13.19
C GLN A 50 -3.79 2.64 -12.69
N LYS A 51 -3.57 1.64 -11.85
CA LYS A 51 -4.57 0.64 -11.47
C LYS A 51 -5.11 0.79 -10.05
N VAL A 52 -4.33 1.36 -9.15
CA VAL A 52 -4.75 1.59 -7.75
C VAL A 52 -5.23 3.03 -7.64
N SER A 53 -6.49 3.22 -7.32
CA SER A 53 -7.07 4.55 -7.14
C SER A 53 -6.77 5.11 -5.74
N ALA A 54 -6.80 6.45 -5.60
CA ALA A 54 -6.71 7.11 -4.31
C ALA A 54 -7.81 6.62 -3.33
N GLU A 55 -9.01 6.31 -3.84
CA GLU A 55 -10.08 5.73 -3.05
C GLU A 55 -9.69 4.37 -2.46
N SER A 56 -9.04 3.50 -3.25
CA SER A 56 -8.53 2.21 -2.77
C SER A 56 -7.44 2.32 -1.71
N MET A 57 -6.74 3.45 -1.65
CA MET A 57 -5.80 3.75 -0.57
C MET A 57 -6.54 4.13 0.72
N LEU A 58 -7.66 4.83 0.62
CA LEU A 58 -8.40 5.36 1.78
C LEU A 58 -9.37 4.34 2.40
N ASP A 59 -9.97 3.46 1.60
CA ASP A 59 -10.96 2.47 2.08
C ASP A 59 -10.38 1.32 2.91
N GLY A 60 -9.07 1.33 3.07
CA GLY A 60 -8.34 0.38 3.90
C GLY A 60 -7.88 -0.87 3.17
N PHE A 61 -8.17 -1.03 1.87
CA PHE A 61 -7.65 -2.15 1.08
C PHE A 61 -6.12 -2.06 0.95
N ALA A 62 -5.62 -0.96 0.41
CA ALA A 62 -4.18 -0.77 0.23
C ALA A 62 -3.39 -0.73 1.55
N ALA A 63 -4.02 -0.27 2.64
CA ALA A 63 -3.40 -0.25 3.97
C ALA A 63 -3.09 -1.65 4.55
N ARG A 64 -3.61 -2.72 3.92
CA ARG A 64 -3.32 -4.10 4.31
C ARG A 64 -2.11 -4.69 3.58
N PHE A 65 -1.60 -3.99 2.57
CA PHE A 65 -0.41 -4.39 1.84
C PHE A 65 0.81 -3.64 2.33
N SER A 66 1.90 -4.36 2.54
CA SER A 66 3.20 -3.76 2.77
C SER A 66 3.78 -3.35 1.42
N VAL A 67 3.75 -2.06 1.13
CA VAL A 67 4.33 -1.51 -0.09
C VAL A 67 5.84 -1.37 0.08
N ILE A 68 6.60 -1.90 -0.87
CA ILE A 68 8.05 -1.77 -0.94
C ILE A 68 8.42 -1.34 -2.36
N ILE A 69 9.06 -0.18 -2.48
CA ILE A 69 9.56 0.33 -3.74
C ILE A 69 10.98 -0.18 -3.95
N ALA A 70 11.14 -1.12 -4.89
CA ALA A 70 12.45 -1.56 -5.31
C ALA A 70 13.11 -0.48 -6.16
N ARG A 71 14.20 0.09 -5.68
CA ARG A 71 14.99 1.06 -6.43
C ARG A 71 16.15 0.36 -7.13
N PRO A 72 16.41 0.68 -8.42
CA PRO A 72 17.56 0.10 -9.10
C PRO A 72 18.85 0.49 -8.38
N ASP A 73 19.73 -0.48 -8.21
CA ASP A 73 21.08 -0.22 -7.73
C ASP A 73 21.96 0.22 -8.91
N PRO A 74 22.38 1.49 -8.98
CA PRO A 74 23.19 2.00 -10.11
C PRO A 74 24.59 1.38 -10.18
N ALA A 75 25.06 0.75 -9.11
CA ALA A 75 26.33 0.07 -9.05
C ALA A 75 26.25 -1.35 -9.65
N ARG A 76 25.05 -1.92 -9.82
CA ARG A 76 24.88 -3.25 -10.40
C ARG A 76 24.99 -3.20 -11.91
N SER A 77 25.90 -4.02 -12.43
CA SER A 77 25.99 -4.31 -13.88
C SER A 77 24.79 -5.13 -14.33
N TRP A 78 24.32 -4.90 -15.56
CA TRP A 78 23.31 -5.74 -16.21
C TRP A 78 23.72 -7.22 -16.33
N ARG A 79 25.02 -7.53 -16.15
CA ARG A 79 25.58 -8.88 -16.17
C ARG A 79 25.45 -9.61 -14.83
N ASP A 80 25.17 -8.87 -13.74
CA ASP A 80 25.03 -9.43 -12.39
C ASP A 80 23.64 -10.04 -12.20
N TYR A 81 23.28 -10.97 -13.09
CA TYR A 81 22.05 -11.73 -12.93
C TYR A 81 22.26 -12.76 -11.83
N PRO A 82 21.50 -12.69 -10.73
CA PRO A 82 21.67 -13.64 -9.65
C PRO A 82 21.35 -15.06 -10.13
N THR A 83 22.32 -15.94 -10.08
CA THR A 83 22.10 -17.38 -10.19
C THR A 83 21.70 -17.90 -8.81
N TRP A 84 20.44 -18.23 -8.64
CA TRP A 84 19.95 -18.82 -7.42
C TRP A 84 20.11 -20.33 -7.46
N VAL A 85 20.94 -20.86 -6.59
CA VAL A 85 20.94 -22.29 -6.29
C VAL A 85 20.13 -22.48 -5.01
N VAL A 86 18.94 -23.05 -5.13
CA VAL A 86 18.11 -23.37 -3.96
C VAL A 86 18.56 -24.71 -3.42
N ASP A 87 19.21 -24.70 -2.27
CA ASP A 87 19.50 -25.92 -1.51
C ASP A 87 18.28 -26.26 -0.63
N THR A 88 17.45 -27.16 -1.14
CA THR A 88 16.20 -27.57 -0.46
C THR A 88 16.44 -28.21 0.89
N ASN A 89 17.61 -28.88 1.10
CA ASN A 89 17.93 -29.51 2.37
C ASN A 89 18.21 -28.45 3.44
N LYS A 90 18.99 -27.42 3.11
CA LYS A 90 19.22 -26.30 4.02
C LYS A 90 17.95 -25.56 4.42
N TRP A 91 17.02 -25.42 3.48
CA TRP A 91 15.71 -24.82 3.78
C TRP A 91 14.89 -25.71 4.72
N ALA A 92 14.85 -27.02 4.51
CA ALA A 92 14.16 -27.96 5.37
C ALA A 92 14.74 -27.97 6.77
N GLU A 93 16.08 -27.96 6.89
CA GLU A 93 16.75 -27.87 8.20
C GLU A 93 16.45 -26.55 8.93
N ALA A 94 16.51 -25.41 8.21
CA ALA A 94 16.19 -24.10 8.77
C ALA A 94 14.72 -24.06 9.25
N TRP A 95 13.80 -24.56 8.44
CA TRP A 95 12.40 -24.65 8.81
C TRP A 95 12.18 -25.52 10.06
N GLY A 96 12.79 -26.70 10.09
CA GLY A 96 12.72 -27.59 11.28
C GLY A 96 13.27 -26.95 12.55
N ARG A 97 14.23 -26.02 12.46
CA ARG A 97 14.68 -25.24 13.62
C ARG A 97 13.64 -24.22 14.05
N CYS A 98 13.05 -23.48 13.09
CA CYS A 98 11.97 -22.53 13.37
C CYS A 98 10.74 -23.22 13.99
N GLU A 99 10.35 -24.40 13.50
CA GLU A 99 9.21 -25.16 14.02
C GLU A 99 9.34 -25.50 15.53
N ARG A 100 10.56 -25.69 16.03
CA ARG A 100 10.78 -26.01 17.44
C ARG A 100 10.41 -24.85 18.37
N VAL A 101 10.56 -23.63 17.92
CA VAL A 101 10.25 -22.42 18.71
C VAL A 101 8.90 -21.81 18.35
N LEU A 102 8.25 -22.30 17.28
CA LEU A 102 6.95 -21.79 16.84
C LEU A 102 5.88 -22.07 17.90
N ARG A 103 5.18 -21.03 18.33
CA ARG A 103 4.09 -21.07 19.31
C ARG A 103 2.82 -20.48 18.74
N SER A 104 1.68 -20.92 19.26
CA SER A 104 0.38 -20.35 18.91
C SER A 104 0.19 -18.91 19.42
N ARG A 105 0.97 -18.51 20.43
CA ARG A 105 0.91 -17.17 21.03
C ARG A 105 2.27 -16.83 21.63
N TYR A 106 2.67 -15.56 21.45
CA TYR A 106 3.79 -14.92 22.13
C TYR A 106 3.28 -13.80 23.02
N GLY A 107 3.85 -13.64 24.21
CA GLY A 107 3.71 -12.45 25.02
C GLY A 107 4.57 -11.30 24.50
N THR A 108 4.54 -10.18 25.19
CA THR A 108 5.40 -9.03 24.91
C THR A 108 5.92 -8.49 26.24
N THR A 109 7.24 -8.33 26.38
CA THR A 109 7.82 -7.76 27.61
C THR A 109 7.39 -6.29 27.76
N ALA A 110 7.25 -5.82 29.00
CA ALA A 110 6.90 -4.41 29.28
C ALA A 110 7.86 -3.41 28.62
N LYS A 111 9.15 -3.74 28.54
CA LYS A 111 10.16 -2.93 27.83
C LYS A 111 9.92 -2.86 26.33
N ALA A 112 9.47 -3.96 25.72
CA ALA A 112 9.14 -4.00 24.29
C ALA A 112 7.86 -3.21 23.99
N GLU A 113 6.86 -3.29 24.86
CA GLU A 113 5.64 -2.46 24.75
C GLU A 113 5.95 -0.97 24.85
N GLU A 114 6.78 -0.59 25.83
CA GLU A 114 7.22 0.80 25.99
C GLU A 114 8.00 1.28 24.75
N TYR A 115 8.90 0.45 24.23
CA TYR A 115 9.67 0.77 23.01
C TYR A 115 8.76 0.96 21.80
N PHE A 116 7.79 0.07 21.59
CA PHE A 116 6.79 0.18 20.55
C PHE A 116 5.96 1.46 20.69
N ALA A 117 5.39 1.71 21.87
CA ALA A 117 4.55 2.86 22.16
C ALA A 117 5.28 4.20 21.97
N ARG A 118 6.54 4.29 22.37
CA ARG A 118 7.39 5.45 22.16
C ARG A 118 7.64 5.69 20.66
N THR A 119 7.98 4.63 19.93
CA THR A 119 8.25 4.73 18.49
C THR A 119 6.98 5.07 17.71
N PHE A 120 5.83 4.47 18.09
CA PHE A 120 4.53 4.81 17.51
C PHE A 120 4.22 6.30 17.62
N ARG A 121 4.37 6.88 18.84
CA ARG A 121 4.12 8.30 19.07
C ARG A 121 5.08 9.21 18.29
N ALA A 122 6.34 8.81 18.16
CA ALA A 122 7.32 9.57 17.39
C ALA A 122 6.96 9.58 15.90
N LEU A 123 6.70 8.41 15.31
CA LEU A 123 6.37 8.30 13.89
C LEU A 123 5.00 8.92 13.54
N ALA A 124 4.04 8.89 14.48
CA ALA A 124 2.72 9.50 14.26
C ALA A 124 2.77 11.03 14.14
N LYS A 125 3.80 11.68 14.70
CA LYS A 125 3.97 13.14 14.60
C LYS A 125 4.53 13.57 13.25
N ASP A 126 5.33 12.71 12.62
CA ASP A 126 6.11 13.06 11.45
C ASP A 126 5.54 12.46 10.15
N THR A 127 4.45 11.69 10.22
CA THR A 127 3.88 11.04 9.05
C THR A 127 2.81 11.89 8.37
N GLU A 128 2.79 11.88 7.04
CA GLU A 128 1.73 12.45 6.20
C GLU A 128 0.61 11.45 5.89
N LEU A 129 0.74 10.20 6.35
CA LEU A 129 -0.26 9.18 6.11
C LEU A 129 -1.53 9.43 6.92
N PRO A 130 -2.73 9.16 6.36
CA PRO A 130 -3.97 9.17 7.12
C PRO A 130 -3.88 8.25 8.34
N GLU A 131 -4.41 8.71 9.49
CA GLU A 131 -4.30 7.99 10.76
C GLU A 131 -4.71 6.51 10.70
N PRO A 132 -5.83 6.12 10.06
CA PRO A 132 -6.24 4.72 9.98
C PRO A 132 -5.24 3.85 9.18
N PHE A 133 -4.62 4.44 8.14
CA PHE A 133 -3.61 3.79 7.32
C PHE A 133 -2.31 3.60 8.12
N PHE A 134 -1.83 4.66 8.75
CA PHE A 134 -0.65 4.63 9.60
C PHE A 134 -0.78 3.61 10.74
N ARG A 135 -1.92 3.58 11.44
CA ARG A 135 -2.17 2.60 12.52
C ARG A 135 -2.04 1.16 12.04
N ARG A 136 -2.60 0.83 10.88
CA ARG A 136 -2.51 -0.53 10.32
C ARG A 136 -1.08 -0.94 10.00
N ILE A 137 -0.32 -0.03 9.38
CA ILE A 137 1.09 -0.24 9.13
C ILE A 137 1.83 -0.49 10.44
N MET A 138 1.63 0.36 11.44
CA MET A 138 2.30 0.21 12.74
C MET A 138 1.96 -1.11 13.43
N TYR A 139 0.70 -1.53 13.41
CA TYR A 139 0.31 -2.80 14.04
C TYR A 139 0.86 -4.03 13.31
N SER A 140 1.23 -3.95 12.05
CA SER A 140 1.93 -5.04 11.37
C SER A 140 3.33 -5.30 11.95
N ALA A 141 3.90 -4.36 12.74
CA ALA A 141 5.13 -4.57 13.47
C ALA A 141 5.06 -5.74 14.45
N HIS A 142 3.90 -6.01 15.05
CA HIS A 142 3.73 -7.16 15.95
C HIS A 142 3.94 -8.49 15.21
N ARG A 143 3.36 -8.62 14.00
CA ARG A 143 3.56 -9.80 13.15
C ARG A 143 5.02 -9.95 12.72
N LEU A 144 5.65 -8.86 12.32
CA LEU A 144 7.07 -8.85 11.94
C LEU A 144 7.98 -9.20 13.10
N ALA A 145 7.67 -8.73 14.31
CA ALA A 145 8.43 -9.07 15.51
C ALA A 145 8.34 -10.57 15.84
N CYS A 146 7.13 -11.17 15.74
CA CYS A 146 6.97 -12.62 15.87
C CYS A 146 7.77 -13.40 14.83
N ILE A 147 7.72 -12.97 13.55
CA ILE A 147 8.48 -13.61 12.47
C ILE A 147 9.98 -13.55 12.79
N TYR A 148 10.48 -12.40 13.20
CA TYR A 148 11.90 -12.21 13.49
C TYR A 148 12.35 -13.07 14.67
N HIS A 149 11.55 -13.11 15.74
CA HIS A 149 11.78 -13.93 16.93
C HIS A 149 11.92 -15.42 16.56
N VAL A 150 11.00 -15.95 15.75
CA VAL A 150 11.04 -17.33 15.26
C VAL A 150 12.25 -17.58 14.35
N LEU A 151 12.59 -16.63 13.48
CA LEU A 151 13.76 -16.74 12.59
C LEU A 151 15.09 -16.72 13.34
N LEU A 152 15.13 -16.11 14.53
CA LEU A 152 16.29 -16.16 15.42
C LEU A 152 16.36 -17.45 16.25
N GLU A 153 15.37 -18.34 16.13
CA GLU A 153 15.26 -19.57 16.92
C GLU A 153 15.23 -19.27 18.44
N ASP A 154 14.68 -18.11 18.83
CA ASP A 154 14.59 -17.70 20.22
C ASP A 154 13.50 -18.52 20.94
N GLU A 155 13.86 -19.16 22.04
CA GLU A 155 12.97 -20.02 22.83
C GLU A 155 12.12 -19.24 23.84
N ALA A 156 12.34 -17.93 24.00
CA ALA A 156 11.57 -17.10 24.91
C ALA A 156 10.07 -17.09 24.52
N GLU A 157 9.22 -16.98 25.54
CA GLU A 157 7.76 -16.89 25.31
C GLU A 157 7.27 -15.46 25.08
N GLU A 158 8.16 -14.49 25.24
CA GLU A 158 7.85 -13.08 25.14
C GLU A 158 8.79 -12.38 24.15
N LEU A 159 8.20 -11.55 23.29
CA LEU A 159 8.93 -10.69 22.37
C LEU A 159 9.73 -9.63 23.13
N SER A 160 10.96 -9.44 22.72
CA SER A 160 11.92 -8.51 23.30
C SER A 160 11.92 -7.15 22.59
N PRO A 161 12.55 -6.10 23.15
CA PRO A 161 12.78 -4.85 22.43
C PRO A 161 13.61 -5.02 21.15
N ALA A 162 14.46 -6.05 21.05
CA ALA A 162 15.25 -6.32 19.86
C ALA A 162 14.38 -6.78 18.68
N ASP A 163 13.38 -7.63 18.96
CA ASP A 163 12.41 -8.09 17.96
C ASP A 163 11.64 -6.88 17.35
N TYR A 164 11.18 -5.99 18.22
CA TYR A 164 10.51 -4.77 17.78
C TYR A 164 11.45 -3.79 17.10
N ALA A 165 12.70 -3.69 17.49
CA ALA A 165 13.66 -2.80 16.83
C ALA A 165 13.88 -3.20 15.38
N TRP A 166 13.97 -4.51 15.10
CA TRP A 166 14.05 -5.01 13.73
C TRP A 166 12.75 -4.77 12.96
N ALA A 167 11.61 -5.15 13.54
CA ALA A 167 10.30 -4.96 12.92
C ALA A 167 10.03 -3.47 12.57
N LEU A 168 10.26 -2.56 13.51
CA LEU A 168 10.03 -1.14 13.33
C LEU A 168 10.99 -0.49 12.33
N ARG A 169 12.17 -1.05 12.09
CA ARG A 169 13.04 -0.62 11.00
C ARG A 169 12.40 -0.90 9.63
N ILE A 170 11.79 -2.08 9.45
CA ILE A 170 11.05 -2.42 8.23
C ILE A 170 9.82 -1.51 8.09
N ILE A 171 9.09 -1.30 9.19
CA ILE A 171 7.91 -0.42 9.20
C ILE A 171 8.25 1.00 8.76
N ARG A 172 9.38 1.55 9.15
CA ARG A 172 9.82 2.88 8.70
C ARG A 172 9.98 2.95 7.19
N HIS A 173 10.62 1.94 6.58
CA HIS A 173 10.71 1.87 5.11
C HIS A 173 9.33 1.78 4.48
N HIS A 174 8.45 0.96 5.03
CA HIS A 174 7.09 0.81 4.55
C HIS A 174 6.29 2.12 4.64
N ILE A 175 6.41 2.89 5.73
CA ILE A 175 5.81 4.22 5.86
C ILE A 175 6.34 5.17 4.77
N THR A 176 7.66 5.24 4.59
CA THR A 176 8.30 6.09 3.58
C THR A 176 7.82 5.76 2.18
N ASP A 177 7.83 4.48 1.81
CA ASP A 177 7.39 4.03 0.48
C ASP A 177 5.88 4.25 0.28
N SER A 178 5.08 4.11 1.34
CA SER A 178 3.64 4.40 1.29
C SER A 178 3.35 5.89 1.10
N VAL A 179 4.08 6.78 1.76
CA VAL A 179 3.98 8.24 1.56
C VAL A 179 4.32 8.60 0.11
N GLU A 180 5.41 8.04 -0.43
CA GLU A 180 5.81 8.28 -1.82
C GLU A 180 4.75 7.81 -2.82
N VAL A 181 4.21 6.60 -2.62
CA VAL A 181 3.14 6.05 -3.48
C VAL A 181 1.88 6.89 -3.42
N MET A 182 1.47 7.33 -2.22
CA MET A 182 0.28 8.16 -2.04
C MET A 182 0.47 9.58 -2.59
N GLY A 183 1.62 10.20 -2.33
CA GLY A 183 1.95 11.53 -2.83
C GLY A 183 1.92 11.59 -4.35
N ASN A 184 2.55 10.63 -5.01
CA ASN A 184 2.58 10.56 -6.47
C ASN A 184 1.21 10.20 -7.09
N GLN A 185 0.35 9.48 -6.37
CA GLN A 185 -1.03 9.23 -6.85
C GLN A 185 -1.85 10.52 -6.89
N ASN A 186 -1.78 11.33 -5.84
CA ASN A 186 -2.48 12.61 -5.81
C ASN A 186 -2.00 13.55 -6.92
N VAL A 187 -0.68 13.62 -7.16
CA VAL A 187 -0.10 14.41 -8.26
C VAL A 187 -0.56 13.87 -9.62
N SER A 188 -0.50 12.55 -9.84
CA SER A 188 -0.91 11.95 -11.13
C SER A 188 -2.42 12.06 -11.39
N GLU A 189 -3.25 12.08 -10.36
CA GLU A 189 -4.70 12.29 -10.50
C GLU A 189 -5.01 13.75 -10.82
N ILE A 190 -4.38 14.69 -10.14
CA ILE A 190 -4.49 16.12 -10.42
C ILE A 190 -3.97 16.41 -11.84
N GLU A 191 -2.82 15.87 -12.22
CA GLU A 191 -2.29 16.04 -13.58
C GLU A 191 -3.22 15.48 -14.65
N ARG A 192 -3.80 14.30 -14.46
CA ARG A 192 -4.81 13.73 -15.36
C ARG A 192 -6.06 14.59 -15.45
N LEU A 193 -6.51 15.13 -14.33
CA LEU A 193 -7.64 16.04 -14.29
C LEU A 193 -7.33 17.36 -15.02
N ILE A 194 -6.13 17.91 -14.84
CA ILE A 194 -5.66 19.11 -15.55
C ILE A 194 -5.59 18.84 -17.05
N GLN A 195 -4.93 17.78 -17.49
CA GLN A 195 -4.85 17.40 -18.91
C GLN A 195 -6.23 17.16 -19.53
N GLY A 196 -7.11 16.46 -18.81
CA GLY A 196 -8.48 16.26 -19.24
C GLY A 196 -9.28 17.56 -19.34
N ALA A 197 -9.07 18.49 -18.42
CA ALA A 197 -9.71 19.81 -18.43
C ALA A 197 -9.14 20.72 -19.54
N GLU A 198 -7.85 20.65 -19.85
CA GLU A 198 -7.21 21.31 -21.00
C GLU A 198 -7.83 20.81 -22.30
N ALA A 199 -7.90 19.51 -22.51
CA ALA A 199 -8.53 18.91 -23.71
C ALA A 199 -10.02 19.23 -23.82
N LEU A 200 -10.75 19.37 -22.70
CA LEU A 200 -12.13 19.81 -22.69
C LEU A 200 -12.23 21.29 -23.07
N ARG A 201 -11.35 22.15 -22.56
CA ARG A 201 -11.29 23.57 -22.92
C ARG A 201 -11.06 23.76 -24.38
N GLU A 202 -10.10 23.04 -24.97
CA GLU A 202 -9.84 23.10 -26.44
C GLU A 202 -11.05 22.66 -27.27
N ARG A 203 -11.73 21.58 -26.85
CA ARG A 203 -12.97 21.13 -27.53
C ARG A 203 -14.11 22.16 -27.45
N CYS A 204 -14.27 22.82 -26.30
CA CYS A 204 -15.23 23.88 -26.15
C CYS A 204 -14.88 25.08 -27.08
N HIS A 205 -13.61 25.47 -27.10
CA HIS A 205 -13.12 26.54 -27.96
C HIS A 205 -13.34 26.25 -29.45
N ALA A 206 -13.03 25.02 -29.90
CA ALA A 206 -13.24 24.59 -31.28
C ALA A 206 -14.73 24.60 -31.72
N LYS A 207 -15.65 24.47 -30.76
CA LYS A 207 -17.10 24.48 -30.96
C LYS A 207 -17.73 25.86 -30.73
N GLY A 208 -16.94 26.88 -30.36
CA GLY A 208 -17.46 28.20 -29.97
C GLY A 208 -18.24 28.18 -28.64
N GLU A 209 -18.05 27.16 -27.82
CA GLU A 209 -18.73 27.01 -26.54
C GLU A 209 -17.87 27.58 -25.38
N THR A 210 -18.53 28.09 -24.34
CA THR A 210 -17.83 28.61 -23.16
C THR A 210 -17.37 27.46 -22.25
N PHE A 211 -16.08 27.44 -21.96
CA PHE A 211 -15.53 26.55 -20.94
C PHE A 211 -15.75 27.15 -19.54
N ASN A 212 -16.45 26.42 -18.68
CA ASN A 212 -16.79 26.85 -17.32
C ASN A 212 -16.87 25.66 -16.35
N GLU A 213 -17.07 25.97 -15.07
CA GLU A 213 -17.18 25.00 -13.99
C GLU A 213 -18.26 23.94 -14.23
N ARG A 214 -19.41 24.33 -14.77
CA ARG A 214 -20.50 23.41 -15.12
C ARG A 214 -20.08 22.37 -16.13
N ARG A 215 -19.28 22.74 -17.13
CA ARG A 215 -18.73 21.82 -18.14
C ARG A 215 -17.74 20.84 -17.50
N LEU A 216 -16.94 21.26 -16.53
CA LEU A 216 -16.08 20.37 -15.77
C LEU A 216 -16.89 19.31 -15.03
N TYR A 217 -17.93 19.69 -14.29
CA TYR A 217 -18.77 18.71 -13.58
C TYR A 217 -19.51 17.73 -14.51
N GLN A 218 -19.92 18.18 -15.67
CA GLN A 218 -20.58 17.31 -16.65
C GLN A 218 -19.65 16.22 -17.22
N ASN A 219 -18.36 16.51 -17.32
CA ASN A 219 -17.38 15.59 -17.93
C ASN A 219 -16.58 14.79 -16.88
N PHE A 220 -16.45 15.29 -15.66
CA PHE A 220 -15.68 14.67 -14.58
C PHE A 220 -16.58 14.47 -13.36
N ARG A 221 -17.28 13.34 -13.31
CA ARG A 221 -18.31 13.03 -12.28
C ARG A 221 -17.76 12.96 -10.84
N ALA A 222 -16.46 12.73 -10.66
CA ALA A 222 -15.80 12.63 -9.35
C ALA A 222 -15.26 13.97 -8.83
N LEU A 223 -15.41 15.09 -9.56
CA LEU A 223 -14.92 16.39 -9.13
C LEU A 223 -15.73 16.97 -7.97
N THR A 224 -15.02 17.32 -6.89
CA THR A 224 -15.60 18.18 -5.84
C THR A 224 -15.55 19.65 -6.27
N PRO A 225 -16.40 20.52 -5.70
CA PRO A 225 -16.35 21.96 -5.95
C PRO A 225 -14.97 22.58 -5.71
N GLN A 226 -14.31 22.14 -4.64
CA GLN A 226 -12.97 22.60 -4.28
C GLN A 226 -11.92 22.22 -5.33
N THR A 227 -11.95 20.96 -5.79
CA THR A 227 -11.02 20.47 -6.82
C THR A 227 -11.26 21.15 -8.17
N ALA A 228 -12.51 21.41 -8.54
CA ALA A 228 -12.85 22.15 -9.77
C ALA A 228 -12.31 23.58 -9.74
N ALA A 229 -12.46 24.29 -8.62
CA ALA A 229 -11.93 25.63 -8.44
C ALA A 229 -10.40 25.68 -8.56
N VAL A 230 -9.69 24.69 -7.97
CA VAL A 230 -8.23 24.56 -8.07
C VAL A 230 -7.80 24.32 -9.51
N ILE A 231 -8.47 23.41 -10.24
CA ILE A 231 -8.18 23.12 -11.64
C ILE A 231 -8.36 24.37 -12.52
N LEU A 232 -9.47 25.09 -12.36
CA LEU A 232 -9.73 26.31 -13.10
C LEU A 232 -8.64 27.37 -12.84
N ARG A 233 -8.25 27.53 -11.58
CA ARG A 233 -7.17 28.45 -11.20
C ARG A 233 -5.86 28.08 -11.86
N LEU A 234 -5.43 26.81 -11.79
CA LEU A 234 -4.20 26.34 -12.42
C LEU A 234 -4.21 26.50 -13.94
N LEU A 235 -5.37 26.28 -14.59
CA LEU A 235 -5.53 26.53 -16.02
C LEU A 235 -5.46 28.00 -16.41
N HIS A 236 -5.82 28.91 -15.51
CA HIS A 236 -5.68 30.35 -15.72
C HIS A 236 -4.23 30.81 -15.51
N GLU A 237 -3.55 30.30 -14.50
CA GLU A 237 -2.14 30.63 -14.19
C GLU A 237 -1.21 30.20 -15.33
N LYS A 238 -1.35 28.96 -15.86
CA LYS A 238 -0.57 28.49 -17.03
C LYS A 238 -0.71 29.40 -18.26
N LYS A 239 -1.87 30.01 -18.47
CA LYS A 239 -2.10 30.90 -19.59
C LYS A 239 -1.38 32.25 -19.43
N HIS A 240 -1.09 32.67 -18.20
CA HIS A 240 -0.36 33.92 -17.94
C HIS A 240 1.13 33.76 -18.20
N ASP A 241 1.69 32.57 -17.92
CA ASP A 241 3.13 32.31 -18.14
C ASP A 241 3.48 32.13 -19.63
N GLU A 242 2.53 31.63 -20.46
CA GLU A 242 2.73 31.49 -21.92
C GLU A 242 2.74 32.84 -22.69
N TYR A 243 2.23 33.92 -22.08
CA TYR A 243 2.21 35.27 -22.70
C TYR A 243 3.31 36.19 -22.13
N THR A 244 4.15 35.73 -21.23
CA THR A 244 5.21 36.52 -20.57
C THR A 244 6.63 36.13 -21.01
N HIS A 245 6.75 35.29 -22.03
CA HIS A 245 8.04 34.92 -22.67
C HIS A 245 8.00 35.20 -24.18
#